data_7bf66371eee5d2aade9c44a55dfe1038
#
_entry.id   7bf66371eee5d2aade9c44a55dfe1038
#
_cell.length_a   1.000
_cell.length_b   1.000
_cell.length_c   1.000
_cell.angle_alpha   90.00
_cell.angle_beta   90.00
_cell.angle_gamma   90.00
#
_symmetry.space_group_name_H-M   'P 1'
#
loop_
_entity.id
_entity.type
_entity.pdbx_description
1 polymer ?
#
loop_
_entity_poly.entity_id
_entity_poly.type
_entity_poly.pdbx_seq_one_letter_code
_entity_poly.pdbx_strand_id
1 'polypeptide(L)'
;MKKVMKLFVVVMAVVAMASCAEKKSLEVLGGEWNVVSVGELVVPDSVGAFIGFDLAEQIIYGCTGCNQLTGALPAEVKPEVPMFAALGSTRMMCTDMTVEDAMLPALGQVVDFNVEGENLYFLDANGDAVMSLAKR
;
A
#
# COMPACT_ATOMS: atom_id res chain seq x y z
N MET A 1 -5.06 16.00 -51.41
CA MET A 1 -5.01 16.88 -50.26
C MET A 1 -6.13 16.63 -49.23
N LYS A 2 -7.34 16.33 -49.65
CA LYS A 2 -8.44 16.09 -48.72
C LYS A 2 -8.36 14.74 -47.97
N LYS A 3 -7.52 13.82 -48.44
CA LYS A 3 -7.36 12.49 -47.83
C LYS A 3 -6.47 12.48 -46.58
N VAL A 4 -5.62 13.49 -46.39
CA VAL A 4 -4.67 13.57 -45.29
C VAL A 4 -5.36 14.04 -43.99
N MET A 5 -6.41 14.84 -44.11
CA MET A 5 -7.15 15.33 -42.93
C MET A 5 -8.00 14.29 -42.25
N LYS A 6 -8.42 13.23 -42.97
CA LYS A 6 -9.21 12.16 -42.35
C LYS A 6 -8.39 11.20 -41.51
N LEU A 7 -7.11 11.09 -41.77
CA LEU A 7 -6.21 10.23 -40.99
C LEU A 7 -5.91 10.80 -39.61
N PHE A 8 -5.94 12.14 -39.48
CA PHE A 8 -5.63 12.84 -38.25
C PHE A 8 -6.72 12.65 -37.16
N VAL A 9 -7.98 12.54 -37.58
CA VAL A 9 -9.11 12.40 -36.67
C VAL A 9 -9.15 11.03 -36.02
N VAL A 10 -8.69 10.00 -36.73
CA VAL A 10 -8.72 8.62 -36.23
C VAL A 10 -7.67 8.38 -35.14
N VAL A 11 -6.53 9.04 -35.26
CA VAL A 11 -5.45 8.89 -34.26
C VAL A 11 -5.81 9.56 -32.93
N MET A 12 -6.55 10.65 -32.95
CA MET A 12 -6.99 11.35 -31.74
C MET A 12 -8.03 10.54 -30.94
N ALA A 13 -8.90 9.78 -31.61
CA ALA A 13 -9.92 8.97 -30.97
C ALA A 13 -9.33 7.78 -30.20
N VAL A 14 -8.22 7.22 -30.69
CA VAL A 14 -7.57 6.08 -30.03
C VAL A 14 -6.86 6.49 -28.74
N VAL A 15 -6.28 7.68 -28.70
CA VAL A 15 -5.60 8.22 -27.52
C VAL A 15 -6.60 8.52 -26.39
N ALA A 16 -7.80 8.95 -26.71
CA ALA A 16 -8.83 9.25 -25.71
C ALA A 16 -9.35 7.98 -25.02
N MET A 17 -9.31 6.81 -25.66
CA MET A 17 -9.75 5.54 -25.07
C MET A 17 -8.71 4.90 -24.15
N ALA A 18 -7.45 5.26 -24.29
CA ALA A 18 -6.36 4.73 -23.46
C ALA A 18 -6.30 5.38 -22.07
N SER A 19 -7.10 6.41 -21.81
CA SER A 19 -7.11 7.13 -20.54
C SER A 19 -8.14 6.62 -19.53
N CYS A 20 -8.83 5.51 -19.81
CA CYS A 20 -9.73 4.88 -18.85
C CYS A 20 -8.93 4.35 -17.67
N ALA A 21 -9.15 4.95 -16.50
CA ALA A 21 -8.48 4.54 -15.28
C ALA A 21 -8.88 3.11 -14.90
N GLU A 22 -7.90 2.22 -14.80
CA GLU A 22 -8.11 0.89 -14.29
C GLU A 22 -8.18 0.95 -12.76
N LYS A 23 -9.14 0.23 -12.17
CA LYS A 23 -9.20 0.06 -10.72
C LYS A 23 -8.07 -0.87 -10.30
N LYS A 24 -7.30 -0.45 -9.30
CA LYS A 24 -6.23 -1.26 -8.75
C LYS A 24 -6.81 -2.41 -7.96
N SER A 25 -6.38 -3.64 -8.29
CA SER A 25 -6.82 -4.83 -7.57
C SER A 25 -6.07 -4.98 -6.26
N LEU A 26 -6.81 -5.23 -5.17
CA LEU A 26 -6.24 -5.53 -3.86
C LEU A 26 -5.82 -7.00 -3.72
N GLU A 27 -6.15 -7.84 -4.68
CA GLU A 27 -5.85 -9.28 -4.63
C GLU A 27 -4.36 -9.57 -4.53
N VAL A 28 -3.52 -8.71 -5.08
CA VAL A 28 -2.07 -8.86 -5.03
C VAL A 28 -1.50 -8.69 -3.62
N LEU A 29 -2.26 -8.10 -2.70
CA LEU A 29 -1.85 -7.90 -1.31
C LEU A 29 -2.00 -9.15 -0.45
N GLY A 30 -2.81 -10.13 -0.84
CA GLY A 30 -3.14 -11.29 -0.03
C GLY A 30 -1.92 -12.01 0.53
N GLY A 31 -2.01 -12.42 1.79
CA GLY A 31 -0.93 -13.09 2.51
C GLY A 31 -0.19 -12.16 3.46
N GLU A 32 1.03 -12.55 3.82
CA GLU A 32 1.84 -11.82 4.80
C GLU A 32 3.10 -11.24 4.18
N TRP A 33 3.47 -10.06 4.65
CA TRP A 33 4.62 -9.30 4.16
C TRP A 33 5.46 -8.84 5.32
N ASN A 34 6.76 -9.13 5.29
CA ASN A 34 7.68 -8.63 6.29
C ASN A 34 7.98 -7.15 6.05
N VAL A 35 7.99 -6.34 7.09
CA VAL A 35 8.35 -4.94 6.99
C VAL A 35 9.86 -4.81 6.86
N VAL A 36 10.32 -4.20 5.78
CA VAL A 36 11.74 -4.01 5.46
C VAL A 36 12.22 -2.64 5.91
N SER A 37 11.42 -1.61 5.62
CA SER A 37 11.76 -0.25 6.03
C SER A 37 10.52 0.60 6.24
N VAL A 38 10.65 1.61 7.09
CA VAL A 38 9.63 2.62 7.35
C VAL A 38 10.30 3.98 7.17
N GLY A 39 9.99 4.68 6.07
CA GLY A 39 10.74 5.87 5.69
C GLY A 39 12.21 5.51 5.51
N GLU A 40 13.08 6.19 6.24
CA GLU A 40 14.52 5.91 6.23
C GLU A 40 14.97 4.87 7.26
N LEU A 41 14.05 4.45 8.14
CA LEU A 41 14.33 3.47 9.16
C LEU A 41 14.37 2.06 8.56
N VAL A 42 15.51 1.41 8.63
CA VAL A 42 15.64 -0.01 8.26
C VAL A 42 15.17 -0.87 9.43
N VAL A 43 14.23 -1.78 9.15
CA VAL A 43 13.67 -2.67 10.17
C VAL A 43 14.42 -3.99 10.15
N PRO A 44 15.12 -4.35 11.25
CA PRO A 44 15.82 -5.64 11.34
C PRO A 44 14.82 -6.81 11.34
N ASP A 45 15.21 -7.92 10.72
CA ASP A 45 14.39 -9.15 10.70
C ASP A 45 14.07 -9.65 12.11
N SER A 46 14.99 -9.43 13.07
CA SER A 46 14.84 -9.85 14.45
C SER A 46 13.67 -9.19 15.18
N VAL A 47 13.20 -8.05 14.67
CA VAL A 47 12.02 -7.34 15.22
C VAL A 47 10.73 -8.11 14.96
N GLY A 48 10.65 -8.82 13.84
CA GLY A 48 9.49 -9.62 13.50
C GLY A 48 8.28 -8.80 13.04
N ALA A 49 8.48 -7.56 12.61
CA ALA A 49 7.40 -6.72 12.12
C ALA A 49 6.88 -7.24 10.78
N PHE A 50 5.56 -7.40 10.68
CA PHE A 50 4.92 -7.85 9.45
C PHE A 50 3.50 -7.30 9.35
N ILE A 51 2.97 -7.31 8.12
CA ILE A 51 1.59 -6.97 7.83
C ILE A 51 0.99 -8.08 6.97
N GLY A 52 -0.20 -8.52 7.36
CA GLY A 52 -0.97 -9.52 6.63
C GLY A 52 -2.30 -8.98 6.16
N PHE A 53 -2.79 -9.53 5.05
CA PHE A 53 -4.06 -9.13 4.45
C PHE A 53 -4.91 -10.39 4.26
N ASP A 54 -6.05 -10.42 4.95
CA ASP A 54 -7.07 -11.44 4.75
C ASP A 54 -8.13 -10.85 3.84
N LEU A 55 -8.08 -11.23 2.57
CA LEU A 55 -8.96 -10.68 1.55
C LEU A 55 -10.39 -11.19 1.67
N ALA A 56 -10.57 -12.41 2.17
CA ALA A 56 -11.89 -12.98 2.37
C ALA A 56 -12.67 -12.24 3.46
N GLU A 57 -12.00 -11.93 4.57
CA GLU A 57 -12.59 -11.19 5.69
C GLU A 57 -12.44 -9.68 5.55
N GLN A 58 -11.68 -9.21 4.56
CA GLN A 58 -11.37 -7.79 4.33
C GLN A 58 -10.76 -7.13 5.56
N ILE A 59 -9.75 -7.78 6.12
CA ILE A 59 -9.01 -7.25 7.27
C ILE A 59 -7.52 -7.17 6.99
N ILE A 60 -6.90 -6.18 7.64
CA ILE A 60 -5.45 -6.08 7.78
C ILE A 60 -5.10 -6.47 9.21
N TYR A 61 -4.02 -7.21 9.37
CA TYR A 61 -3.50 -7.62 10.68
C TYR A 61 -1.97 -7.61 10.64
N GLY A 62 -1.35 -7.75 11.78
CA GLY A 62 0.10 -7.85 11.79
C GLY A 62 0.72 -7.57 13.15
N CYS A 63 2.03 -7.34 13.12
CA CYS A 63 2.83 -7.01 14.28
C CYS A 63 3.70 -5.79 13.96
N THR A 64 3.66 -4.81 14.85
CA THR A 64 4.44 -3.56 14.70
C THR A 64 5.79 -3.64 15.39
N GLY A 65 6.21 -4.85 15.76
CA GLY A 65 7.44 -5.07 16.50
C GLY A 65 7.20 -5.26 18.00
N CYS A 66 6.21 -4.60 18.56
CA CYS A 66 5.80 -4.75 19.96
C CYS A 66 4.35 -5.18 20.06
N ASN A 67 3.45 -4.48 19.39
CA ASN A 67 2.02 -4.68 19.50
C ASN A 67 1.43 -5.40 18.28
N GLN A 68 0.28 -6.00 18.48
CA GLN A 68 -0.49 -6.57 17.40
C GLN A 68 -1.42 -5.53 16.79
N LEU A 69 -1.55 -5.57 15.48
CA LEU A 69 -2.30 -4.64 14.67
C LEU A 69 -3.50 -5.35 14.05
N THR A 70 -4.63 -4.67 13.97
CA THR A 70 -5.78 -5.14 13.23
C THR A 70 -6.61 -3.97 12.71
N GLY A 71 -7.32 -4.17 11.61
CA GLY A 71 -8.18 -3.15 11.06
C GLY A 71 -8.94 -3.64 9.85
N ALA A 72 -9.78 -2.77 9.30
CA ALA A 72 -10.53 -3.06 8.09
C ALA A 72 -9.70 -2.72 6.85
N LEU A 73 -9.78 -3.60 5.85
CA LEU A 73 -9.21 -3.36 4.54
C LEU A 73 -10.28 -2.70 3.67
N PRO A 74 -9.98 -1.60 2.95
CA PRO A 74 -10.97 -0.98 2.07
C PRO A 74 -11.30 -1.89 0.90
N ALA A 75 -12.51 -1.76 0.36
CA ALA A 75 -12.92 -2.51 -0.83
C ALA A 75 -12.16 -2.09 -2.09
N GLU A 76 -11.75 -0.81 -2.13
CA GLU A 76 -11.00 -0.24 -3.25
C GLU A 76 -10.09 0.87 -2.79
N VAL A 77 -9.03 1.12 -3.57
CA VAL A 77 -8.14 2.26 -3.36
C VAL A 77 -8.78 3.49 -3.97
N LYS A 78 -8.86 4.57 -3.19
CA LYS A 78 -9.38 5.86 -3.65
C LYS A 78 -8.28 6.92 -3.52
N PRO A 79 -8.17 7.84 -4.51
CA PRO A 79 -7.19 8.92 -4.44
C PRO A 79 -7.34 9.73 -3.15
N GLU A 80 -6.21 9.97 -2.49
CA GLU A 80 -6.11 10.81 -1.28
C GLU A 80 -6.93 10.35 -0.08
N VAL A 81 -7.52 9.15 -0.14
CA VAL A 81 -8.22 8.56 0.99
C VAL A 81 -7.32 7.54 1.67
N PRO A 82 -7.02 7.69 2.98
CA PRO A 82 -6.19 6.72 3.69
C PRO A 82 -6.77 5.30 3.61
N MET A 83 -5.92 4.34 3.23
CA MET A 83 -6.33 2.94 3.11
C MET A 83 -6.59 2.30 4.48
N PHE A 84 -5.87 2.72 5.50
CA PHE A 84 -5.87 2.12 6.82
C PHE A 84 -6.29 3.12 7.89
N ALA A 85 -7.45 3.74 7.68
CA ALA A 85 -7.92 4.83 8.55
C ALA A 85 -8.36 4.36 9.95
N ALA A 86 -8.80 3.10 10.07
CA ALA A 86 -9.35 2.57 11.30
C ALA A 86 -8.52 1.39 11.81
N LEU A 87 -7.28 1.63 12.18
CA LEU A 87 -6.40 0.62 12.74
C LEU A 87 -6.49 0.62 14.26
N GLY A 88 -6.61 -0.59 14.82
CA GLY A 88 -6.47 -0.83 16.24
C GLY A 88 -5.17 -1.56 16.53
N SER A 89 -4.60 -1.34 17.70
CA SER A 89 -3.43 -2.07 18.16
C SER A 89 -3.51 -2.35 19.65
N THR A 90 -2.85 -3.42 20.11
CA THR A 90 -2.63 -3.63 21.53
C THR A 90 -1.72 -2.52 22.06
N ARG A 91 -1.66 -2.35 23.36
CA ARG A 91 -0.93 -1.24 23.98
C ARG A 91 0.06 -1.75 25.01
N MET A 92 0.89 -2.71 24.58
CA MET A 92 2.00 -3.16 25.41
C MET A 92 3.17 -2.20 25.28
N MET A 93 4.00 -2.14 26.31
CA MET A 93 5.25 -1.38 26.29
C MET A 93 6.42 -2.37 26.24
N CYS A 94 7.16 -2.31 25.14
CA CYS A 94 8.38 -3.09 24.97
C CYS A 94 9.59 -2.24 25.28
N THR A 95 10.73 -2.91 25.43
CA THR A 95 12.02 -2.22 25.69
C THR A 95 12.40 -1.28 24.56
N ASP A 96 12.10 -1.69 23.30
CA ASP A 96 12.36 -0.88 22.11
C ASP A 96 11.06 -0.66 21.34
N MET A 97 10.62 0.60 21.26
CA MET A 97 9.43 1.02 20.55
C MET A 97 9.73 1.72 19.22
N THR A 98 10.98 1.70 18.78
CA THR A 98 11.43 2.48 17.61
C THR A 98 10.65 2.12 16.36
N VAL A 99 10.47 0.84 16.07
CA VAL A 99 9.77 0.38 14.87
C VAL A 99 8.28 0.68 14.97
N GLU A 100 7.67 0.40 16.11
CA GLU A 100 6.24 0.68 16.31
C GLU A 100 5.92 2.16 16.18
N ASP A 101 6.72 3.00 16.82
CA ASP A 101 6.52 4.45 16.79
C ASP A 101 6.67 5.02 15.36
N ALA A 102 7.44 4.35 14.50
CA ALA A 102 7.56 4.70 13.09
C ALA A 102 6.41 4.13 12.24
N MET A 103 5.99 2.89 12.50
CA MET A 103 5.00 2.19 11.67
C MET A 103 3.59 2.80 11.79
N LEU A 104 3.13 3.09 12.99
CA LEU A 104 1.74 3.54 13.18
C LEU A 104 1.44 4.84 12.45
N PRO A 105 2.27 5.91 12.56
CA PRO A 105 2.05 7.11 11.77
C PRO A 105 2.16 6.89 10.26
N ALA A 106 3.11 6.06 9.83
CA ALA A 106 3.30 5.77 8.40
C ALA A 106 2.09 5.08 7.80
N LEU A 107 1.52 4.09 8.50
CA LEU A 107 0.32 3.40 8.05
C LEU A 107 -0.88 4.34 7.89
N GLY A 108 -0.97 5.36 8.73
CA GLY A 108 -2.03 6.37 8.63
C GLY A 108 -1.91 7.28 7.41
N GLN A 109 -0.76 7.32 6.76
CA GLN A 109 -0.51 8.15 5.57
C GLN A 109 -0.71 7.40 4.26
N VAL A 110 -0.88 6.08 4.31
CA VAL A 110 -0.95 5.25 3.11
C VAL A 110 -2.27 5.47 2.37
N VAL A 111 -2.19 5.90 1.12
CA VAL A 111 -3.36 6.07 0.24
C VAL A 111 -3.31 5.14 -0.97
N ASP A 112 -2.16 4.56 -1.26
CA ASP A 112 -1.96 3.70 -2.42
C ASP A 112 -0.83 2.70 -2.15
N PHE A 113 -0.64 1.76 -3.06
CA PHE A 113 0.44 0.79 -2.96
C PHE A 113 0.94 0.41 -4.36
N ASN A 114 2.12 -0.18 -4.40
CA ASN A 114 2.70 -0.73 -5.61
C ASN A 114 3.38 -2.06 -5.29
N VAL A 115 3.13 -3.08 -6.10
CA VAL A 115 3.76 -4.39 -5.96
C VAL A 115 4.69 -4.61 -7.14
N GLU A 116 5.96 -4.87 -6.85
CA GLU A 116 6.99 -5.18 -7.83
C GLU A 116 7.62 -6.52 -7.46
N GLY A 117 7.19 -7.60 -8.15
CA GLY A 117 7.65 -8.94 -7.81
C GLY A 117 7.23 -9.34 -6.40
N GLU A 118 8.20 -9.60 -5.53
CA GLU A 118 7.96 -9.96 -4.14
C GLU A 118 8.05 -8.77 -3.18
N ASN A 119 8.13 -7.55 -3.71
CA ASN A 119 8.21 -6.32 -2.93
C ASN A 119 6.90 -5.56 -2.99
N LEU A 120 6.51 -5.00 -1.85
CA LEU A 120 5.34 -4.16 -1.69
C LEU A 120 5.78 -2.79 -1.16
N TYR A 121 5.28 -1.74 -1.78
CA TYR A 121 5.54 -0.37 -1.35
C TYR A 121 4.21 0.29 -1.00
N PHE A 122 4.12 0.87 0.18
CA PHE A 122 2.99 1.71 0.57
C PHE A 122 3.32 3.15 0.26
N LEU A 123 2.39 3.82 -0.42
CA LEU A 123 2.60 5.16 -0.94
C LEU A 123 1.69 6.17 -0.24
N ASP A 124 2.21 7.38 -0.02
CA ASP A 124 1.43 8.51 0.51
C ASP A 124 0.73 9.29 -0.62
N ALA A 125 0.05 10.38 -0.26
CA ALA A 125 -0.68 11.21 -1.21
C ALA A 125 0.22 11.88 -2.26
N ASN A 126 1.51 12.01 -1.99
CA ASN A 126 2.50 12.55 -2.93
C ASN A 126 3.07 11.48 -3.87
N GLY A 127 2.73 10.22 -3.66
CA GLY A 127 3.30 9.11 -4.41
C GLY A 127 4.64 8.61 -3.87
N ASP A 128 5.05 9.10 -2.71
CA ASP A 128 6.29 8.67 -2.06
C ASP A 128 6.08 7.40 -1.25
N ALA A 129 7.04 6.50 -1.28
CA ALA A 129 7.00 5.29 -0.49
C ALA A 129 7.27 5.60 0.99
N VAL A 130 6.29 5.32 1.86
CA VAL A 130 6.43 5.48 3.31
C VAL A 130 6.85 4.19 3.99
N MET A 131 6.62 3.05 3.36
CA MET A 131 7.06 1.74 3.84
C MET A 131 7.41 0.84 2.67
N SER A 132 8.39 -0.02 2.87
CA SER A 132 8.68 -1.12 1.96
C SER A 132 8.57 -2.46 2.69
N LEU A 133 8.02 -3.45 2.03
CA LEU A 133 7.75 -4.77 2.57
C LEU A 133 8.20 -5.83 1.57
N ALA A 134 8.45 -7.04 2.06
CA ALA A 134 8.82 -8.17 1.22
C ALA A 134 7.91 -9.36 1.53
N LYS A 135 7.55 -10.11 0.52
CA LYS A 135 6.71 -11.31 0.65
C LYS A 135 7.32 -12.27 1.66
N ARG A 136 6.49 -12.78 2.57
CA ARG A 136 6.88 -13.71 3.62
C ARG A 136 6.83 -15.16 3.16
#